data_90a10d3ee0e07f2f6acd4c278155d574
#
_entry.id   90a10d3ee0e07f2f6acd4c278155d574
#
_cell.length_a   1.000
_cell.length_b   1.000
_cell.length_c   1.000
_cell.angle_alpha   90.00
_cell.angle_beta   90.00
_cell.angle_gamma   90.00
#
_symmetry.space_group_name_H-M   'P 1'
#
loop_
_entity.id
_entity.type
_entity.pdbx_description
1 polymer ?
#
loop_
_entity_poly.entity_id
_entity_poly.type
_entity_poly.pdbx_seq_one_letter_code
_entity_poly.pdbx_strand_id
1 'polypeptide(L)'
;MKAPTPLEALLKDRVAVAIGAELGAIEAAIGRAIASPVPLIHEMGEFIAGAGGKRLRPILLLIAARLAGYQGPRAVRMGCVVELLHTATLIHDDVVDQAPLRRGRPSANARWGDDASILVGDHLYSKSFALMVEDGDPRVLETLARATVSMTEAEVFQLERKRSGTTGEADYLRIITQKTASFMSACCRIGALLGRASPEQVEGLTRYGLDIGIAFQISDDSLDFVADQARLGKAVGADLKEGKRTLPLIATIERAGPADRDRIRAMLEQPALTPEEIEEIRRLVVKHAGVEYALERAHEYVQSAKDALRPFPSSEDKETLVLVADFVVDRDR
;
A
#
# COMPACT_ATOMS: atom_id res chain seq x y z
N MET A 1 19.80 -11.75 5.16
CA MET A 1 18.49 -11.32 5.72
C MET A 1 18.69 -11.01 7.19
N LYS A 2 18.25 -9.82 7.64
CA LYS A 2 18.29 -9.46 9.08
C LYS A 2 17.24 -10.26 9.84
N ALA A 3 17.51 -10.61 11.10
CA ALA A 3 16.50 -11.21 11.95
C ALA A 3 15.29 -10.26 12.08
N PRO A 4 14.05 -10.77 12.09
CA PRO A 4 12.87 -9.94 12.28
C PRO A 4 12.92 -9.22 13.62
N THR A 5 12.35 -8.01 13.71
CA THR A 5 12.20 -7.33 14.99
C THR A 5 11.27 -8.15 15.91
N PRO A 6 11.34 -7.97 17.24
CA PRO A 6 10.43 -8.67 18.16
C PRO A 6 8.95 -8.43 17.81
N LEU A 7 8.59 -7.21 17.40
CA LEU A 7 7.23 -6.86 16.98
C LEU A 7 6.84 -7.57 15.68
N GLU A 8 7.75 -7.64 14.70
CA GLU A 8 7.52 -8.36 13.44
C GLU A 8 7.33 -9.85 13.67
N ALA A 9 8.14 -10.47 14.53
CA ALA A 9 8.01 -11.87 14.89
C ALA A 9 6.67 -12.15 15.59
N LEU A 10 6.31 -11.34 16.59
CA LEU A 10 5.03 -11.46 17.29
C LEU A 10 3.83 -11.31 16.34
N LEU A 11 3.86 -10.34 15.44
CA LEU A 11 2.79 -10.14 14.46
C LEU A 11 2.68 -11.32 13.51
N LYS A 12 3.80 -11.84 13.00
CA LYS A 12 3.81 -13.03 12.12
C LYS A 12 3.21 -14.25 12.82
N ASP A 13 3.58 -14.50 14.07
CA ASP A 13 3.05 -15.62 14.86
C ASP A 13 1.54 -15.46 15.09
N ARG A 14 1.08 -14.27 15.47
CA ARG A 14 -0.34 -13.98 15.67
C ARG A 14 -1.14 -14.16 14.38
N VAL A 15 -0.67 -13.62 13.26
CA VAL A 15 -1.30 -13.78 11.95
C VAL A 15 -1.32 -15.24 11.51
N ALA A 16 -0.22 -15.98 11.69
CA ALA A 16 -0.15 -17.39 11.32
C ALA A 16 -1.14 -18.23 12.12
N VAL A 17 -1.27 -17.99 13.41
CA VAL A 17 -2.24 -18.70 14.28
C VAL A 17 -3.68 -18.31 13.92
N ALA A 18 -3.95 -17.03 13.71
CA ALA A 18 -5.31 -16.55 13.50
C ALA A 18 -5.88 -16.90 12.12
N ILE A 19 -5.09 -16.77 11.05
CA ILE A 19 -5.56 -16.80 9.65
C ILE A 19 -4.60 -17.52 8.67
N GLY A 20 -3.63 -18.29 9.18
CA GLY A 20 -2.63 -18.94 8.31
C GLY A 20 -3.24 -19.91 7.29
N ALA A 21 -4.29 -20.64 7.67
CA ALA A 21 -5.01 -21.56 6.77
C ALA A 21 -5.74 -20.78 5.65
N GLU A 22 -6.40 -19.66 6.00
CA GLU A 22 -7.10 -18.81 5.06
C GLU A 22 -6.13 -18.10 4.10
N LEU A 23 -4.96 -17.68 4.57
CA LEU A 23 -3.92 -17.11 3.71
C LEU A 23 -3.40 -18.17 2.71
N GLY A 24 -3.18 -19.41 3.15
CA GLY A 24 -2.85 -20.53 2.26
C GLY A 24 -3.94 -20.79 1.22
N ALA A 25 -5.21 -20.73 1.63
CA ALA A 25 -6.35 -20.87 0.73
C ALA A 25 -6.46 -19.72 -0.29
N ILE A 26 -6.10 -18.50 0.11
CA ILE A 26 -6.02 -17.33 -0.79
C ILE A 26 -4.93 -17.54 -1.84
N GLU A 27 -3.73 -17.98 -1.45
CA GLU A 27 -2.65 -18.28 -2.41
C GLU A 27 -3.09 -19.32 -3.45
N ALA A 28 -3.74 -20.38 -3.00
CA ALA A 28 -4.30 -21.40 -3.90
C ALA A 28 -5.41 -20.82 -4.80
N ALA A 29 -6.24 -19.91 -4.30
CA ALA A 29 -7.28 -19.25 -5.08
C ALA A 29 -6.68 -18.30 -6.14
N ILE A 30 -5.63 -17.55 -5.80
CA ILE A 30 -4.87 -16.72 -6.75
C ILE A 30 -4.29 -17.60 -7.86
N GLY A 31 -3.62 -18.72 -7.51
CA GLY A 31 -3.08 -19.66 -8.50
C GLY A 31 -4.12 -20.16 -9.49
N ARG A 32 -5.36 -20.46 -9.02
CA ARG A 32 -6.47 -20.84 -9.91
C ARG A 32 -7.00 -19.67 -10.75
N ALA A 33 -7.00 -18.47 -10.20
CA ALA A 33 -7.51 -17.30 -10.90
C ALA A 33 -6.59 -16.84 -12.04
N ILE A 34 -5.27 -16.96 -11.88
CA ILE A 34 -4.28 -16.63 -12.91
C ILE A 34 -4.15 -17.72 -13.99
N ALA A 35 -4.67 -18.92 -13.74
CA ALA A 35 -4.67 -19.98 -14.75
C ALA A 35 -5.49 -19.54 -15.97
N SER A 36 -4.87 -19.64 -17.16
CA SER A 36 -5.46 -19.23 -18.43
C SER A 36 -5.06 -20.21 -19.54
N PRO A 37 -5.93 -20.46 -20.54
CA PRO A 37 -5.56 -21.21 -21.74
C PRO A 37 -4.59 -20.42 -22.64
N VAL A 38 -4.41 -19.10 -22.42
CA VAL A 38 -3.44 -18.27 -23.12
C VAL A 38 -2.08 -18.39 -22.41
N PRO A 39 -1.06 -19.01 -23.06
CA PRO A 39 0.20 -19.32 -22.36
C PRO A 39 0.89 -18.10 -21.75
N LEU A 40 0.89 -16.97 -22.44
CA LEU A 40 1.52 -15.74 -21.93
C LEU A 40 0.87 -15.22 -20.64
N ILE A 41 -0.47 -15.27 -20.54
CA ILE A 41 -1.18 -14.87 -19.31
C ILE A 41 -0.79 -15.78 -18.15
N HIS A 42 -0.72 -17.09 -18.40
CA HIS A 42 -0.32 -18.05 -17.37
C HIS A 42 1.11 -17.85 -16.90
N GLU A 43 2.06 -17.74 -17.84
CA GLU A 43 3.49 -17.51 -17.54
C GLU A 43 3.72 -16.22 -16.74
N MET A 44 3.14 -15.11 -17.18
CA MET A 44 3.26 -13.83 -16.48
C MET A 44 2.56 -13.88 -15.12
N GLY A 45 1.39 -14.50 -15.03
CA GLY A 45 0.67 -14.68 -13.77
C GLY A 45 1.49 -15.44 -12.73
N GLU A 46 2.10 -16.56 -13.11
CA GLU A 46 2.99 -17.34 -12.23
C GLU A 46 4.23 -16.54 -11.79
N PHE A 47 4.85 -15.82 -12.73
CA PHE A 47 6.00 -14.96 -12.41
C PHE A 47 5.66 -13.89 -11.37
N ILE A 48 4.54 -13.21 -11.53
CA ILE A 48 4.09 -12.13 -10.65
C ILE A 48 3.66 -12.70 -9.29
N ALA A 49 2.87 -13.78 -9.27
CA ALA A 49 2.47 -14.44 -8.03
C ALA A 49 3.68 -14.96 -7.24
N GLY A 50 4.69 -15.52 -7.95
CA GLY A 50 5.94 -16.00 -7.37
C GLY A 50 6.87 -14.91 -6.82
N ALA A 51 6.60 -13.62 -7.08
CA ALA A 51 7.35 -12.51 -6.47
C ALA A 51 6.99 -12.29 -4.98
N GLY A 52 5.98 -12.99 -4.47
CA GLY A 52 5.54 -12.94 -3.07
C GLY A 52 4.99 -11.58 -2.66
N GLY A 53 4.77 -11.39 -1.36
CA GLY A 53 4.31 -10.13 -0.79
C GLY A 53 3.96 -10.28 0.68
N LYS A 54 3.86 -9.16 1.40
CA LYS A 54 3.47 -9.16 2.83
C LYS A 54 1.97 -9.49 3.03
N ARG A 55 1.19 -9.58 1.96
CA ARG A 55 -0.25 -9.88 1.96
C ARG A 55 -1.07 -9.03 2.95
N LEU A 56 -0.63 -7.80 3.19
CA LEU A 56 -1.25 -6.92 4.19
C LEU A 56 -2.76 -6.70 3.93
N ARG A 57 -3.17 -6.57 2.66
CA ARG A 57 -4.58 -6.35 2.29
C ARG A 57 -5.47 -7.55 2.64
N PRO A 58 -5.16 -8.79 2.24
CA PRO A 58 -5.88 -9.97 2.72
C PRO A 58 -5.86 -10.13 4.24
N ILE A 59 -4.73 -9.84 4.91
CA ILE A 59 -4.62 -9.91 6.37
C ILE A 59 -5.63 -8.95 7.00
N LEU A 60 -5.67 -7.69 6.58
CA LEU A 60 -6.62 -6.70 7.07
C LEU A 60 -8.07 -7.16 6.87
N LEU A 61 -8.41 -7.66 5.68
CA LEU A 61 -9.74 -8.16 5.35
C LEU A 61 -10.14 -9.35 6.24
N LEU A 62 -9.25 -10.34 6.37
CA LEU A 62 -9.53 -11.56 7.13
C LEU A 62 -9.70 -11.27 8.63
N ILE A 63 -8.81 -10.48 9.23
CA ILE A 63 -8.90 -10.14 10.65
C ILE A 63 -10.13 -9.26 10.90
N ALA A 64 -10.44 -8.30 10.01
CA ALA A 64 -11.66 -7.51 10.12
C ALA A 64 -12.94 -8.38 10.01
N ALA A 65 -12.96 -9.37 9.13
CA ALA A 65 -14.06 -10.32 9.01
C ALA A 65 -14.24 -11.14 10.29
N ARG A 66 -13.15 -11.66 10.85
CA ARG A 66 -13.17 -12.42 12.12
C ARG A 66 -13.65 -11.56 13.28
N LEU A 67 -13.13 -10.33 13.39
CA LEU A 67 -13.55 -9.37 14.42
C LEU A 67 -15.05 -9.02 14.31
N ALA A 68 -15.59 -9.04 13.07
CA ALA A 68 -17.01 -8.88 12.78
C ALA A 68 -17.83 -10.21 12.91
N GLY A 69 -17.22 -11.29 13.40
CA GLY A 69 -17.87 -12.58 13.64
C GLY A 69 -18.04 -13.47 12.41
N TYR A 70 -17.27 -13.24 11.33
CA TYR A 70 -17.32 -14.07 10.12
C TYR A 70 -16.07 -14.93 9.93
N GLN A 71 -16.29 -16.23 9.74
CA GLN A 71 -15.26 -17.20 9.42
C GLN A 71 -15.79 -18.15 8.33
N GLY A 72 -15.69 -17.73 7.08
CA GLY A 72 -16.27 -18.49 5.99
C GLY A 72 -15.57 -18.28 4.65
N PRO A 73 -15.93 -19.05 3.60
CA PRO A 73 -15.21 -19.09 2.32
C PRO A 73 -15.27 -17.75 1.54
N ARG A 74 -16.26 -16.88 1.82
CA ARG A 74 -16.34 -15.58 1.15
C ARG A 74 -15.16 -14.69 1.51
N ALA A 75 -14.64 -14.75 2.77
CA ALA A 75 -13.47 -13.98 3.16
C ALA A 75 -12.23 -14.39 2.37
N VAL A 76 -12.03 -15.68 2.12
CA VAL A 76 -10.96 -16.20 1.24
C VAL A 76 -11.14 -15.71 -0.20
N ARG A 77 -12.37 -15.77 -0.74
CA ARG A 77 -12.67 -15.27 -2.09
C ARG A 77 -12.36 -13.78 -2.20
N MET A 78 -12.82 -12.97 -1.26
CA MET A 78 -12.55 -11.52 -1.26
C MET A 78 -11.07 -11.21 -1.01
N GLY A 79 -10.37 -12.00 -0.21
CA GLY A 79 -8.92 -11.93 -0.06
C GLY A 79 -8.18 -12.16 -1.39
N CYS A 80 -8.63 -13.12 -2.19
CA CYS A 80 -8.12 -13.35 -3.56
C CYS A 80 -8.42 -12.13 -4.46
N VAL A 81 -9.65 -11.61 -4.44
CA VAL A 81 -10.06 -10.45 -5.24
C VAL A 81 -9.18 -9.23 -4.96
N VAL A 82 -8.97 -8.86 -3.70
CA VAL A 82 -8.16 -7.69 -3.35
C VAL A 82 -6.69 -7.87 -3.73
N GLU A 83 -6.14 -9.08 -3.68
CA GLU A 83 -4.78 -9.32 -4.15
C GLU A 83 -4.66 -9.29 -5.69
N LEU A 84 -5.65 -9.80 -6.43
CA LEU A 84 -5.66 -9.69 -7.89
C LEU A 84 -5.74 -8.23 -8.34
N LEU A 85 -6.65 -7.44 -7.74
CA LEU A 85 -6.74 -6.00 -8.01
C LEU A 85 -5.44 -5.29 -7.68
N HIS A 86 -4.86 -5.53 -6.50
CA HIS A 86 -3.58 -4.94 -6.13
C HIS A 86 -2.47 -5.33 -7.09
N THR A 87 -2.43 -6.59 -7.51
CA THR A 87 -1.42 -7.08 -8.46
C THR A 87 -1.57 -6.40 -9.82
N ALA A 88 -2.80 -6.23 -10.31
CA ALA A 88 -3.10 -5.52 -11.55
C ALA A 88 -2.60 -4.05 -11.49
N THR A 89 -2.89 -3.34 -10.38
CA THR A 89 -2.41 -1.96 -10.21
C THR A 89 -0.89 -1.87 -10.17
N LEU A 90 -0.20 -2.81 -9.51
CA LEU A 90 1.26 -2.84 -9.49
C LEU A 90 1.88 -3.04 -10.88
N ILE A 91 1.25 -3.87 -11.75
CA ILE A 91 1.73 -4.08 -13.12
C ILE A 91 1.55 -2.81 -13.94
N HIS A 92 0.40 -2.13 -13.81
CA HIS A 92 0.13 -0.87 -14.49
C HIS A 92 1.07 0.25 -14.00
N ASP A 93 1.28 0.35 -12.69
CA ASP A 93 2.22 1.32 -12.09
C ASP A 93 3.64 1.11 -12.63
N ASP A 94 4.12 -0.14 -12.75
CA ASP A 94 5.44 -0.44 -13.29
C ASP A 94 5.60 0.04 -14.75
N VAL A 95 4.52 -0.01 -15.55
CA VAL A 95 4.51 0.54 -16.91
C VAL A 95 4.51 2.06 -16.89
N VAL A 96 3.67 2.69 -16.06
CA VAL A 96 3.57 4.17 -15.95
C VAL A 96 4.88 4.77 -15.44
N ASP A 97 5.50 4.15 -14.43
CA ASP A 97 6.75 4.61 -13.83
C ASP A 97 8.00 4.13 -14.61
N GLN A 98 7.84 3.33 -15.69
CA GLN A 98 8.92 2.69 -16.46
C GLN A 98 9.92 1.97 -15.54
N ALA A 99 9.41 1.29 -14.52
CA ALA A 99 10.21 0.67 -13.48
C ALA A 99 10.95 -0.56 -14.01
N PRO A 100 12.31 -0.62 -13.96
CA PRO A 100 13.06 -1.78 -14.43
C PRO A 100 13.01 -2.97 -13.47
N LEU A 101 12.78 -2.71 -12.19
CA LEU A 101 12.81 -3.71 -11.13
C LEU A 101 11.61 -3.57 -10.19
N ARG A 102 11.08 -4.71 -9.77
CA ARG A 102 10.08 -4.83 -8.70
C ARG A 102 10.54 -5.85 -7.67
N ARG A 103 10.69 -5.43 -6.40
CA ARG A 103 11.17 -6.29 -5.29
C ARG A 103 12.51 -6.99 -5.59
N GLY A 104 13.45 -6.27 -6.23
CA GLY A 104 14.76 -6.79 -6.59
C GLY A 104 14.79 -7.79 -7.77
N ARG A 105 13.67 -8.00 -8.47
CA ARG A 105 13.55 -8.83 -9.68
C ARG A 105 13.15 -7.94 -10.86
N PRO A 106 13.41 -8.34 -12.11
CA PRO A 106 12.87 -7.62 -13.27
C PRO A 106 11.37 -7.42 -13.14
N SER A 107 10.87 -6.22 -13.48
CA SER A 107 9.44 -5.96 -13.57
C SER A 107 8.81 -6.70 -14.77
N ALA A 108 7.48 -6.76 -14.82
CA ALA A 108 6.80 -7.42 -15.94
C ALA A 108 7.07 -6.70 -17.27
N ASN A 109 6.99 -5.36 -17.29
CA ASN A 109 7.27 -4.55 -18.48
C ASN A 109 8.73 -4.66 -18.95
N ALA A 110 9.70 -4.78 -18.05
CA ALA A 110 11.09 -5.00 -18.40
C ALA A 110 11.33 -6.38 -19.06
N ARG A 111 10.51 -7.38 -18.76
CA ARG A 111 10.66 -8.74 -19.28
C ARG A 111 9.82 -9.02 -20.52
N TRP A 112 8.57 -8.53 -20.58
CA TRP A 112 7.62 -8.86 -21.67
C TRP A 112 7.14 -7.63 -22.45
N GLY A 113 7.59 -6.43 -22.08
CA GLY A 113 7.16 -5.17 -22.68
C GLY A 113 5.87 -4.60 -22.09
N ASP A 114 5.61 -3.35 -22.43
CA ASP A 114 4.49 -2.58 -21.90
C ASP A 114 3.14 -3.15 -22.34
N ASP A 115 2.99 -3.50 -23.63
CA ASP A 115 1.73 -4.02 -24.20
C ASP A 115 1.25 -5.29 -23.46
N ALA A 116 2.16 -6.27 -23.27
CA ALA A 116 1.84 -7.50 -22.57
C ALA A 116 1.48 -7.23 -21.10
N SER A 117 2.20 -6.31 -20.46
CA SER A 117 1.97 -5.94 -19.05
C SER A 117 0.61 -5.26 -18.87
N ILE A 118 0.25 -4.31 -19.74
CA ILE A 118 -1.07 -3.66 -19.69
C ILE A 118 -2.18 -4.72 -19.85
N LEU A 119 -2.11 -5.57 -20.88
CA LEU A 119 -3.14 -6.56 -21.17
C LEU A 119 -3.28 -7.64 -20.07
N VAL A 120 -2.17 -8.05 -19.47
CA VAL A 120 -2.23 -8.99 -18.33
C VAL A 120 -2.76 -8.31 -17.08
N GLY A 121 -2.40 -7.06 -16.83
CA GLY A 121 -3.01 -6.24 -15.78
C GLY A 121 -4.53 -6.13 -15.95
N ASP A 122 -5.01 -5.81 -17.15
CA ASP A 122 -6.44 -5.75 -17.49
C ASP A 122 -7.13 -7.11 -17.30
N HIS A 123 -6.46 -8.21 -17.66
CA HIS A 123 -6.99 -9.55 -17.43
C HIS A 123 -7.20 -9.84 -15.94
N LEU A 124 -6.19 -9.56 -15.07
CA LEU A 124 -6.31 -9.75 -13.63
C LEU A 124 -7.41 -8.87 -13.02
N TYR A 125 -7.49 -7.62 -13.49
CA TYR A 125 -8.53 -6.68 -13.10
C TYR A 125 -9.92 -7.22 -13.45
N SER A 126 -10.13 -7.64 -14.71
CA SER A 126 -11.39 -8.23 -15.19
C SER A 126 -11.76 -9.50 -14.44
N LYS A 127 -10.76 -10.35 -14.14
CA LYS A 127 -10.95 -11.59 -13.36
C LYS A 127 -11.42 -11.29 -11.94
N SER A 128 -10.88 -10.24 -11.31
CA SER A 128 -11.32 -9.82 -9.98
C SER A 128 -12.78 -9.37 -9.97
N PHE A 129 -13.21 -8.62 -11.01
CA PHE A 129 -14.62 -8.24 -11.16
C PHE A 129 -15.54 -9.44 -11.36
N ALA A 130 -15.15 -10.43 -12.17
CA ALA A 130 -15.93 -11.66 -12.32
C ALA A 130 -16.15 -12.35 -10.96
N LEU A 131 -15.10 -12.48 -10.14
CA LEU A 131 -15.20 -13.06 -8.80
C LEU A 131 -16.07 -12.24 -7.83
N MET A 132 -16.08 -10.91 -7.96
CA MET A 132 -16.97 -10.03 -7.17
C MET A 132 -18.44 -10.22 -7.57
N VAL A 133 -18.72 -10.33 -8.87
CA VAL A 133 -20.09 -10.59 -9.36
C VAL A 133 -20.58 -11.95 -8.90
N GLU A 134 -19.73 -12.98 -8.90
CA GLU A 134 -20.06 -14.32 -8.36
C GLU A 134 -20.35 -14.29 -6.84
N ASP A 135 -19.76 -13.35 -6.08
CA ASP A 135 -20.08 -13.19 -4.67
C ASP A 135 -21.50 -12.64 -4.45
N GLY A 136 -21.96 -11.79 -5.35
CA GLY A 136 -23.35 -11.31 -5.43
C GLY A 136 -23.76 -10.28 -4.36
N ASP A 137 -22.86 -9.80 -3.48
CA ASP A 137 -23.18 -8.74 -2.51
C ASP A 137 -22.91 -7.35 -3.12
N PRO A 138 -23.97 -6.56 -3.42
CA PRO A 138 -23.80 -5.25 -4.05
C PRO A 138 -23.00 -4.27 -3.21
N ARG A 139 -22.99 -4.40 -1.86
CA ARG A 139 -22.22 -3.53 -0.97
C ARG A 139 -20.72 -3.78 -1.10
N VAL A 140 -20.31 -5.04 -1.32
CA VAL A 140 -18.91 -5.43 -1.57
C VAL A 140 -18.47 -4.89 -2.92
N LEU A 141 -19.29 -5.10 -3.95
CA LEU A 141 -19.03 -4.58 -5.31
C LEU A 141 -18.90 -3.05 -5.32
N GLU A 142 -19.85 -2.33 -4.68
CA GLU A 142 -19.80 -0.88 -4.55
C GLU A 142 -18.53 -0.41 -3.83
N THR A 143 -18.14 -1.08 -2.73
CA THR A 143 -16.97 -0.73 -1.95
C THR A 143 -15.70 -0.81 -2.79
N LEU A 144 -15.50 -1.90 -3.54
CA LEU A 144 -14.32 -2.07 -4.39
C LEU A 144 -14.36 -1.17 -5.62
N ALA A 145 -15.51 -1.00 -6.25
CA ALA A 145 -15.65 -0.09 -7.39
C ALA A 145 -15.29 1.35 -7.02
N ARG A 146 -15.77 1.86 -5.87
CA ARG A 146 -15.39 3.19 -5.37
C ARG A 146 -13.90 3.30 -5.06
N ALA A 147 -13.30 2.27 -4.45
CA ALA A 147 -11.88 2.27 -4.15
C ALA A 147 -11.04 2.30 -5.43
N THR A 148 -11.40 1.51 -6.45
CA THR A 148 -10.66 1.48 -7.73
C THR A 148 -10.77 2.79 -8.51
N VAL A 149 -11.95 3.43 -8.52
CA VAL A 149 -12.11 4.79 -9.09
C VAL A 149 -11.23 5.78 -8.35
N SER A 150 -11.25 5.77 -7.00
CA SER A 150 -10.43 6.65 -6.18
C SER A 150 -8.93 6.49 -6.46
N MET A 151 -8.46 5.23 -6.61
CA MET A 151 -7.06 4.94 -6.92
C MET A 151 -6.64 5.49 -8.30
N THR A 152 -7.45 5.30 -9.33
CA THR A 152 -7.14 5.82 -10.69
C THR A 152 -7.17 7.34 -10.76
N GLU A 153 -8.14 7.99 -10.08
CA GLU A 153 -8.16 9.45 -9.97
C GLU A 153 -6.91 9.99 -9.27
N ALA A 154 -6.43 9.29 -8.22
CA ALA A 154 -5.21 9.67 -7.51
C ALA A 154 -3.96 9.58 -8.40
N GLU A 155 -3.85 8.54 -9.25
CA GLU A 155 -2.75 8.40 -10.21
C GLU A 155 -2.72 9.55 -11.21
N VAL A 156 -3.87 9.88 -11.79
CA VAL A 156 -3.97 11.02 -12.72
C VAL A 156 -3.63 12.33 -12.02
N PHE A 157 -4.15 12.54 -10.81
CA PHE A 157 -3.84 13.73 -10.02
C PHE A 157 -2.36 13.83 -9.65
N GLN A 158 -1.72 12.70 -9.29
CA GLN A 158 -0.28 12.65 -9.03
C GLN A 158 0.54 13.03 -10.27
N LEU A 159 0.14 12.57 -11.46
CA LEU A 159 0.78 12.97 -12.72
C LEU A 159 0.65 14.47 -13.00
N GLU A 160 -0.52 15.05 -12.74
CA GLU A 160 -0.72 16.51 -12.86
C GLU A 160 0.17 17.29 -11.90
N ARG A 161 0.26 16.87 -10.62
CA ARG A 161 1.13 17.50 -9.62
C ARG A 161 2.60 17.38 -9.97
N LYS A 162 3.03 16.22 -10.47
CA LYS A 162 4.41 16.02 -10.95
C LYS A 162 4.75 16.98 -12.08
N ARG A 163 3.84 17.19 -13.04
CA ARG A 163 4.04 18.14 -14.16
C ARG A 163 4.06 19.59 -13.72
N SER A 164 3.24 19.98 -12.75
CA SER A 164 3.18 21.35 -12.22
C SER A 164 4.37 21.69 -11.33
N GLY A 165 5.07 20.69 -10.80
CA GLY A 165 6.17 20.89 -9.86
C GLY A 165 5.73 21.49 -8.51
N THR A 166 4.42 21.49 -8.20
CA THR A 166 3.88 22.08 -6.97
C THR A 166 3.05 21.04 -6.22
N THR A 167 3.64 20.40 -5.22
CA THR A 167 2.93 19.47 -4.34
C THR A 167 3.14 19.93 -2.89
N GLY A 168 2.06 20.36 -2.24
CA GLY A 168 2.04 20.66 -0.80
C GLY A 168 1.55 19.47 0.02
N GLU A 169 1.53 19.60 1.36
CA GLU A 169 1.08 18.54 2.27
C GLU A 169 -0.36 18.11 1.98
N ALA A 170 -1.27 19.04 1.69
CA ALA A 170 -2.66 18.72 1.38
C ALA A 170 -2.79 17.87 0.10
N ASP A 171 -2.03 18.17 -0.97
CA ASP A 171 -2.00 17.38 -2.20
C ASP A 171 -1.42 16.00 -1.93
N TYR A 172 -0.32 15.91 -1.19
CA TYR A 172 0.31 14.66 -0.79
C TYR A 172 -0.66 13.75 -0.02
N LEU A 173 -1.29 14.29 1.03
CA LEU A 173 -2.28 13.54 1.83
C LEU A 173 -3.46 13.09 0.98
N ARG A 174 -3.93 13.91 0.05
CA ARG A 174 -4.97 13.51 -0.91
C ARG A 174 -4.52 12.33 -1.77
N ILE A 175 -3.31 12.40 -2.35
CA ILE A 175 -2.77 11.33 -3.19
C ILE A 175 -2.69 10.02 -2.42
N ILE A 176 -2.02 9.98 -1.27
CA ILE A 176 -1.85 8.74 -0.51
C ILE A 176 -3.16 8.19 0.06
N THR A 177 -4.08 9.08 0.44
CA THR A 177 -5.42 8.68 0.90
C THR A 177 -6.18 7.98 -0.21
N GLN A 178 -6.22 8.54 -1.41
CA GLN A 178 -6.96 8.00 -2.54
C GLN A 178 -6.24 6.80 -3.18
N LYS A 179 -4.92 6.85 -3.37
CA LYS A 179 -4.13 5.80 -4.03
C LYS A 179 -3.96 4.54 -3.18
N THR A 180 -3.63 4.71 -1.90
CA THR A 180 -3.22 3.59 -1.02
C THR A 180 -4.24 3.32 0.07
N ALA A 181 -4.63 4.34 0.84
CA ALA A 181 -5.43 4.17 2.04
C ALA A 181 -6.89 3.80 1.73
N SER A 182 -7.47 4.31 0.65
CA SER A 182 -8.83 3.96 0.22
C SER A 182 -9.01 2.46 0.00
N PHE A 183 -8.00 1.80 -0.55
CA PHE A 183 -8.05 0.37 -0.80
C PHE A 183 -7.86 -0.47 0.47
N MET A 184 -7.00 -0.04 1.42
CA MET A 184 -6.91 -0.68 2.73
C MET A 184 -8.21 -0.50 3.53
N SER A 185 -8.81 0.68 3.46
CA SER A 185 -10.14 0.97 4.00
C SER A 185 -11.21 0.04 3.43
N ALA A 186 -11.22 -0.16 2.11
CA ALA A 186 -12.12 -1.09 1.45
C ALA A 186 -11.95 -2.54 1.94
N CYS A 187 -10.70 -3.00 2.14
CA CYS A 187 -10.43 -4.34 2.68
C CYS A 187 -11.05 -4.53 4.07
N CYS A 188 -10.85 -3.57 4.99
CA CYS A 188 -11.42 -3.62 6.34
C CYS A 188 -12.96 -3.52 6.31
N ARG A 189 -13.51 -2.63 5.47
CA ARG A 189 -14.97 -2.50 5.28
C ARG A 189 -15.60 -3.78 4.75
N ILE A 190 -14.99 -4.43 3.76
CA ILE A 190 -15.47 -5.71 3.23
C ILE A 190 -15.45 -6.76 4.33
N GLY A 191 -14.38 -6.86 5.11
CA GLY A 191 -14.34 -7.77 6.26
C GLY A 191 -15.53 -7.55 7.20
N ALA A 192 -15.84 -6.29 7.55
CA ALA A 192 -16.98 -5.94 8.38
C ALA A 192 -18.34 -6.32 7.73
N LEU A 193 -18.49 -6.10 6.42
CA LEU A 193 -19.72 -6.41 5.67
C LEU A 193 -19.98 -7.92 5.55
N LEU A 194 -18.94 -8.73 5.52
CA LEU A 194 -19.06 -10.20 5.52
C LEU A 194 -19.60 -10.72 6.87
N GLY A 195 -19.29 -10.02 7.96
CA GLY A 195 -19.74 -10.34 9.30
C GLY A 195 -21.13 -9.78 9.63
N ARG A 196 -21.46 -9.84 10.92
CA ARG A 196 -22.69 -9.23 11.46
C ARG A 196 -22.40 -7.93 12.21
N ALA A 197 -21.45 -7.16 11.72
CA ALA A 197 -21.06 -5.88 12.31
C ALA A 197 -22.21 -4.87 12.29
N SER A 198 -22.36 -4.10 13.37
CA SER A 198 -23.25 -2.96 13.40
C SER A 198 -22.77 -1.85 12.45
N PRO A 199 -23.62 -0.90 12.03
CA PRO A 199 -23.18 0.24 11.23
C PRO A 199 -22.00 1.00 11.84
N GLU A 200 -21.97 1.17 13.16
CA GLU A 200 -20.87 1.81 13.88
C GLU A 200 -19.57 0.99 13.78
N GLN A 201 -19.66 -0.32 13.88
CA GLN A 201 -18.52 -1.23 13.73
C GLN A 201 -18.00 -1.26 12.28
N VAL A 202 -18.89 -1.22 11.28
CA VAL A 202 -18.50 -1.10 9.87
C VAL A 202 -17.72 0.19 9.64
N GLU A 203 -18.22 1.32 10.18
CA GLU A 203 -17.54 2.61 10.07
C GLU A 203 -16.19 2.60 10.80
N GLY A 204 -16.15 2.03 12.02
CA GLY A 204 -14.90 1.86 12.79
C GLY A 204 -13.82 1.10 12.01
N LEU A 205 -14.14 -0.05 11.41
CA LEU A 205 -13.18 -0.81 10.60
C LEU A 205 -12.82 -0.09 9.30
N THR A 206 -13.77 0.61 8.67
CA THR A 206 -13.52 1.44 7.49
C THR A 206 -12.50 2.53 7.80
N ARG A 207 -12.70 3.25 8.91
CA ARG A 207 -11.80 4.30 9.40
C ARG A 207 -10.43 3.74 9.80
N TYR A 208 -10.40 2.62 10.53
CA TYR A 208 -9.17 1.92 10.87
C TYR A 208 -8.32 1.65 9.61
N GLY A 209 -8.93 1.04 8.59
CA GLY A 209 -8.21 0.72 7.35
C GLY A 209 -7.70 1.95 6.60
N LEU A 210 -8.45 3.06 6.63
CA LEU A 210 -8.05 4.34 6.05
C LEU A 210 -6.82 4.91 6.75
N ASP A 211 -6.88 5.02 8.07
CA ASP A 211 -5.82 5.63 8.87
C ASP A 211 -4.54 4.79 8.84
N ILE A 212 -4.65 3.46 8.88
CA ILE A 212 -3.50 2.55 8.69
C ILE A 212 -2.89 2.69 7.29
N GLY A 213 -3.71 2.86 6.27
CA GLY A 213 -3.22 3.05 4.90
C GLY A 213 -2.42 4.34 4.73
N ILE A 214 -2.87 5.42 5.36
CA ILE A 214 -2.16 6.72 5.38
C ILE A 214 -0.84 6.57 6.15
N ALA A 215 -0.87 6.03 7.38
CA ALA A 215 0.31 5.82 8.20
C ALA A 215 1.34 4.92 7.49
N PHE A 216 0.88 3.86 6.82
CA PHE A 216 1.71 2.94 6.04
C PHE A 216 2.47 3.68 4.94
N GLN A 217 1.77 4.53 4.16
CA GLN A 217 2.41 5.25 3.05
C GLN A 217 3.39 6.30 3.55
N ILE A 218 3.03 7.08 4.58
CA ILE A 218 3.94 8.07 5.18
C ILE A 218 5.22 7.38 5.70
N SER A 219 5.09 6.24 6.36
CA SER A 219 6.24 5.47 6.86
C SER A 219 7.09 4.93 5.71
N ASP A 220 6.48 4.40 4.64
CA ASP A 220 7.18 3.87 3.46
C ASP A 220 7.99 4.96 2.76
N ASP A 221 7.39 6.13 2.55
CA ASP A 221 8.03 7.30 1.94
C ASP A 221 9.16 7.87 2.83
N SER A 222 9.03 7.76 4.16
CA SER A 222 10.06 8.19 5.10
C SER A 222 11.30 7.30 5.05
N LEU A 223 11.12 5.99 4.80
CA LEU A 223 12.24 5.05 4.67
C LEU A 223 13.13 5.33 3.46
N ASP A 224 12.58 5.92 2.39
CA ASP A 224 13.37 6.30 1.20
C ASP A 224 14.45 7.35 1.51
N PHE A 225 14.32 8.09 2.62
CA PHE A 225 15.31 9.08 3.07
C PHE A 225 16.33 8.53 4.07
N VAL A 226 16.00 7.53 4.89
CA VAL A 226 16.82 7.11 6.04
C VAL A 226 17.39 5.70 5.96
N ALA A 227 16.81 4.83 5.14
CA ALA A 227 17.26 3.45 5.08
C ALA A 227 18.57 3.29 4.31
N ASP A 228 19.41 2.33 4.75
CA ASP A 228 20.56 1.91 3.97
C ASP A 228 20.11 1.14 2.72
N GLN A 229 20.81 1.34 1.61
CA GLN A 229 20.54 0.70 0.30
C GLN A 229 20.36 -0.84 0.41
N ALA A 230 21.09 -1.47 1.32
CA ALA A 230 21.00 -2.91 1.59
C ALA A 230 19.66 -3.36 2.22
N ARG A 231 18.90 -2.43 2.82
CA ARG A 231 17.63 -2.72 3.50
C ARG A 231 16.40 -2.56 2.61
N LEU A 232 16.41 -1.58 1.71
CA LEU A 232 15.24 -1.24 0.89
C LEU A 232 15.02 -2.18 -0.30
N GLY A 233 16.06 -2.87 -0.78
CA GLY A 233 15.99 -3.59 -2.06
C GLY A 233 15.76 -2.67 -3.27
N LYS A 234 15.77 -1.34 -3.04
CA LYS A 234 15.72 -0.25 -4.03
C LYS A 234 16.90 0.70 -3.78
N ALA A 235 17.26 1.47 -4.80
CA ALA A 235 18.18 2.59 -4.61
C ALA A 235 17.54 3.61 -3.68
N VAL A 236 18.27 4.11 -2.71
CA VAL A 236 17.83 5.18 -1.80
C VAL A 236 17.58 6.45 -2.61
N GLY A 237 16.51 7.20 -2.30
CA GLY A 237 16.10 8.37 -3.08
C GLY A 237 15.37 8.00 -4.38
N ALA A 238 14.76 6.81 -4.45
CA ALA A 238 14.00 6.38 -5.63
C ALA A 238 12.84 7.35 -5.92
N ASP A 239 12.10 7.80 -4.89
CA ASP A 239 11.00 8.75 -5.04
C ASP A 239 11.48 10.10 -5.60
N LEU A 240 12.66 10.56 -5.17
CA LEU A 240 13.27 11.79 -5.70
C LEU A 240 13.64 11.64 -7.19
N LYS A 241 14.19 10.48 -7.59
CA LYS A 241 14.51 10.18 -8.99
C LYS A 241 13.27 10.13 -9.88
N GLU A 242 12.17 9.63 -9.34
CA GLU A 242 10.88 9.57 -10.00
C GLU A 242 10.17 10.94 -10.01
N GLY A 243 10.75 11.98 -9.37
CA GLY A 243 10.18 13.32 -9.27
C GLY A 243 8.99 13.40 -8.30
N LYS A 244 8.83 12.43 -7.40
CA LYS A 244 7.81 12.42 -6.34
C LYS A 244 8.24 13.35 -5.20
N ARG A 245 7.32 14.19 -4.74
CA ARG A 245 7.51 15.04 -3.54
C ARG A 245 6.72 14.43 -2.41
N THR A 246 7.42 13.71 -1.53
CA THR A 246 6.82 13.03 -0.37
C THR A 246 6.90 13.89 0.89
N LEU A 247 6.17 13.52 1.93
CA LEU A 247 5.98 14.35 3.12
C LEU A 247 7.28 14.82 3.79
N PRO A 248 8.33 13.98 3.92
CA PRO A 248 9.60 14.44 4.48
C PRO A 248 10.21 15.63 3.72
N LEU A 249 10.17 15.59 2.38
CA LEU A 249 10.68 16.66 1.54
C LEU A 249 9.78 17.91 1.62
N ILE A 250 8.47 17.75 1.58
CA ILE A 250 7.50 18.84 1.66
C ILE A 250 7.69 19.61 2.98
N ALA A 251 7.73 18.90 4.10
CA ALA A 251 7.95 19.48 5.42
C ALA A 251 9.29 20.19 5.51
N THR A 252 10.33 19.65 4.89
CA THR A 252 11.65 20.27 4.82
C THR A 252 11.59 21.60 4.07
N ILE A 253 10.94 21.65 2.91
CA ILE A 253 10.80 22.89 2.11
C ILE A 253 10.05 23.97 2.90
N GLU A 254 9.03 23.58 3.68
CA GLU A 254 8.23 24.53 4.48
C GLU A 254 9.00 25.06 5.69
N ARG A 255 9.83 24.26 6.33
CA ARG A 255 10.55 24.56 7.57
C ARG A 255 11.94 25.15 7.36
N ALA A 256 12.56 24.89 6.22
CA ALA A 256 13.89 25.37 5.89
C ALA A 256 13.95 26.89 5.81
N GLY A 257 15.08 27.46 6.23
CA GLY A 257 15.42 28.86 5.99
C GLY A 257 15.54 29.17 4.48
N PRO A 258 15.47 30.44 4.08
CA PRO A 258 15.43 30.82 2.67
C PRO A 258 16.54 30.21 1.82
N ALA A 259 17.79 30.20 2.29
CA ALA A 259 18.93 29.66 1.54
C ALA A 259 18.80 28.17 1.21
N ASP A 260 18.46 27.34 2.19
CA ASP A 260 18.30 25.90 1.99
C ASP A 260 17.04 25.59 1.15
N ARG A 261 15.95 26.34 1.37
CA ARG A 261 14.71 26.22 0.59
C ARG A 261 14.95 26.51 -0.89
N ASP A 262 15.61 27.62 -1.20
CA ASP A 262 15.87 28.02 -2.58
C ASP A 262 16.83 27.05 -3.26
N ARG A 263 17.79 26.50 -2.50
CA ARG A 263 18.70 25.47 -2.99
C ARG A 263 17.98 24.17 -3.33
N ILE A 264 17.07 23.69 -2.48
CA ILE A 264 16.24 22.51 -2.76
C ILE A 264 15.39 22.75 -4.01
N ARG A 265 14.73 23.90 -4.11
CA ARG A 265 13.89 24.25 -5.26
C ARG A 265 14.68 24.25 -6.56
N ALA A 266 15.85 24.87 -6.58
CA ALA A 266 16.72 24.92 -7.75
C ALA A 266 17.13 23.51 -8.24
N MET A 267 17.42 22.60 -7.32
CA MET A 267 17.69 21.19 -7.67
C MET A 267 16.44 20.50 -8.26
N LEU A 268 15.26 20.70 -7.64
CA LEU A 268 14.01 20.07 -8.09
C LEU A 268 13.44 20.62 -9.41
N GLU A 269 13.93 21.75 -9.90
CA GLU A 269 13.57 22.31 -11.21
C GLU A 269 14.35 21.68 -12.37
N GLN A 270 15.37 20.87 -12.07
CA GLN A 270 16.14 20.17 -13.08
C GLN A 270 15.37 18.99 -13.68
N PRO A 271 15.60 18.64 -14.94
CA PRO A 271 14.92 17.50 -15.58
C PRO A 271 15.23 16.15 -14.94
N ALA A 272 16.39 16.02 -14.32
CA ALA A 272 16.82 14.84 -13.57
C ALA A 272 17.84 15.25 -12.51
N LEU A 273 17.73 14.63 -11.32
CA LEU A 273 18.66 14.84 -10.21
C LEU A 273 19.89 13.93 -10.37
N THR A 274 21.08 14.48 -10.13
CA THR A 274 22.31 13.69 -10.00
C THR A 274 22.35 12.95 -8.65
N PRO A 275 23.18 11.90 -8.53
CA PRO A 275 23.35 11.21 -7.25
C PRO A 275 23.80 12.15 -6.10
N GLU A 276 24.64 13.14 -6.40
CA GLU A 276 25.15 14.11 -5.46
C GLU A 276 24.03 15.05 -4.97
N GLU A 277 23.13 15.48 -5.85
CA GLU A 277 21.99 16.30 -5.52
C GLU A 277 20.96 15.55 -4.68
N ILE A 278 20.72 14.27 -4.99
CA ILE A 278 19.86 13.40 -4.17
C ILE A 278 20.42 13.30 -2.76
N GLU A 279 21.71 13.04 -2.61
CA GLU A 279 22.35 12.95 -1.30
C GLU A 279 22.35 14.30 -0.56
N GLU A 280 22.45 15.40 -1.28
CA GLU A 280 22.33 16.71 -0.69
C GLU A 280 20.90 16.98 -0.18
N ILE A 281 19.86 16.70 -0.97
CA ILE A 281 18.46 16.82 -0.55
C ILE A 281 18.22 15.95 0.69
N ARG A 282 18.71 14.73 0.72
CA ARG A 282 18.60 13.83 1.90
C ARG A 282 19.23 14.47 3.16
N ARG A 283 20.44 15.02 3.04
CA ARG A 283 21.10 15.72 4.17
C ARG A 283 20.27 16.90 4.67
N LEU A 284 19.65 17.65 3.75
CA LEU A 284 18.78 18.78 4.11
C LEU A 284 17.48 18.30 4.78
N VAL A 285 16.91 17.18 4.33
CA VAL A 285 15.73 16.56 4.97
C VAL A 285 16.03 16.15 6.41
N VAL A 286 17.17 15.53 6.65
CA VAL A 286 17.63 15.19 8.02
C VAL A 286 17.90 16.46 8.84
N LYS A 287 18.61 17.44 8.28
CA LYS A 287 18.94 18.70 8.96
C LYS A 287 17.70 19.45 9.45
N HIS A 288 16.61 19.42 8.71
CA HIS A 288 15.37 20.15 9.02
C HIS A 288 14.27 19.28 9.64
N ALA A 289 14.64 18.09 10.14
CA ALA A 289 13.72 17.15 10.80
C ALA A 289 12.48 16.82 9.95
N GLY A 290 12.65 16.66 8.63
CA GLY A 290 11.55 16.33 7.72
C GLY A 290 11.01 14.92 7.91
N VAL A 291 11.90 13.96 8.20
CA VAL A 291 11.53 12.56 8.48
C VAL A 291 10.81 12.47 9.83
N GLU A 292 11.33 13.12 10.85
CA GLU A 292 10.74 13.15 12.19
C GLU A 292 9.31 13.69 12.14
N TYR A 293 9.09 14.78 11.42
CA TYR A 293 7.74 15.32 11.21
C TYR A 293 6.81 14.30 10.54
N ALA A 294 7.27 13.68 9.46
CA ALA A 294 6.46 12.70 8.75
C ALA A 294 6.10 11.51 9.66
N LEU A 295 7.04 11.00 10.45
CA LEU A 295 6.80 9.91 11.39
C LEU A 295 5.86 10.32 12.54
N GLU A 296 5.94 11.55 13.05
CA GLU A 296 4.97 12.08 14.01
C GLU A 296 3.55 12.07 13.43
N ARG A 297 3.39 12.53 12.18
CA ARG A 297 2.09 12.45 11.47
C ARG A 297 1.61 11.00 11.31
N ALA A 298 2.51 10.07 10.97
CA ALA A 298 2.15 8.66 10.87
C ALA A 298 1.65 8.09 12.22
N HIS A 299 2.29 8.45 13.33
CA HIS A 299 1.85 8.04 14.67
C HIS A 299 0.47 8.58 15.06
N GLU A 300 0.14 9.83 14.65
CA GLU A 300 -1.21 10.39 14.85
C GLU A 300 -2.27 9.54 14.14
N TYR A 301 -2.02 9.13 12.90
CA TYR A 301 -2.93 8.22 12.16
C TYR A 301 -3.01 6.84 12.80
N VAL A 302 -1.91 6.27 13.29
CA VAL A 302 -1.93 5.01 14.04
C VAL A 302 -2.81 5.13 15.29
N GLN A 303 -2.70 6.22 16.05
CA GLN A 303 -3.54 6.42 17.22
C GLN A 303 -5.02 6.56 16.83
N SER A 304 -5.34 7.32 15.78
CA SER A 304 -6.70 7.43 15.24
C SER A 304 -7.27 6.07 14.81
N ALA A 305 -6.45 5.24 14.16
CA ALA A 305 -6.84 3.88 13.77
C ALA A 305 -7.19 3.00 14.99
N LYS A 306 -6.35 3.03 16.04
CA LYS A 306 -6.65 2.30 17.29
C LYS A 306 -7.93 2.78 17.95
N ASP A 307 -8.17 4.08 17.95
CA ASP A 307 -9.39 4.68 18.50
C ASP A 307 -10.64 4.25 17.72
N ALA A 308 -10.52 4.07 16.40
CA ALA A 308 -11.62 3.59 15.54
C ALA A 308 -12.07 2.15 15.88
N LEU A 309 -11.24 1.37 16.59
CA LEU A 309 -11.62 0.03 17.07
C LEU A 309 -12.42 0.02 18.38
N ARG A 310 -12.72 1.19 18.99
CA ARG A 310 -13.49 1.28 20.26
C ARG A 310 -14.84 0.57 20.25
N PRO A 311 -15.62 0.54 19.13
CA PRO A 311 -16.91 -0.17 19.10
C PRO A 311 -16.80 -1.70 19.27
N PHE A 312 -15.59 -2.26 19.21
CA PHE A 312 -15.37 -3.70 19.36
C PHE A 312 -14.93 -4.03 20.80
N PRO A 313 -15.46 -5.13 21.40
CA PRO A 313 -14.96 -5.63 22.67
C PRO A 313 -13.50 -6.11 22.53
N SER A 314 -12.82 -6.26 23.67
CA SER A 314 -11.47 -6.85 23.71
C SER A 314 -11.53 -8.27 23.19
N SER A 315 -10.61 -8.60 22.27
CA SER A 315 -10.47 -9.92 21.66
C SER A 315 -9.07 -10.06 21.02
N GLU A 316 -8.64 -11.28 20.75
CA GLU A 316 -7.36 -11.54 20.08
C GLU A 316 -7.32 -10.90 18.67
N ASP A 317 -8.43 -10.93 17.93
CA ASP A 317 -8.50 -10.30 16.60
C ASP A 317 -8.36 -8.77 16.69
N LYS A 318 -8.97 -8.11 17.71
CA LYS A 318 -8.76 -6.69 17.98
C LYS A 318 -7.31 -6.37 18.34
N GLU A 319 -6.70 -7.17 19.21
CA GLU A 319 -5.29 -7.02 19.59
C GLU A 319 -4.39 -7.20 18.37
N THR A 320 -4.71 -8.13 17.47
CA THR A 320 -3.96 -8.33 16.23
C THR A 320 -4.03 -7.08 15.34
N LEU A 321 -5.19 -6.43 15.19
CA LEU A 321 -5.28 -5.16 14.45
C LEU A 321 -4.47 -4.05 15.14
N VAL A 322 -4.47 -3.98 16.48
CA VAL A 322 -3.61 -3.03 17.22
C VAL A 322 -2.14 -3.28 16.94
N LEU A 323 -1.69 -4.54 16.92
CA LEU A 323 -0.31 -4.90 16.57
C LEU A 323 0.03 -4.57 15.12
N VAL A 324 -0.91 -4.74 14.17
CA VAL A 324 -0.72 -4.30 12.77
C VAL A 324 -0.50 -2.80 12.72
N ALA A 325 -1.26 -2.02 13.51
CA ALA A 325 -1.13 -0.57 13.56
C ALA A 325 0.26 -0.14 14.08
N ASP A 326 0.74 -0.77 15.15
CA ASP A 326 2.09 -0.50 15.67
C ASP A 326 3.17 -0.89 14.67
N PHE A 327 3.04 -2.06 14.05
CA PHE A 327 4.01 -2.56 13.07
C PHE A 327 4.17 -1.64 11.86
N VAL A 328 3.13 -0.95 11.44
CA VAL A 328 3.17 -0.07 10.26
C VAL A 328 4.20 1.05 10.40
N VAL A 329 4.38 1.60 11.61
CA VAL A 329 5.33 2.71 11.86
C VAL A 329 6.64 2.26 12.50
N ASP A 330 6.68 1.09 13.15
CA ASP A 330 7.87 0.61 13.90
C ASP A 330 8.65 -0.50 13.18
N ARG A 331 8.28 -0.85 11.94
CA ARG A 331 8.84 -1.98 11.18
C ARG A 331 10.34 -1.91 10.89
N ASP A 332 10.98 -0.75 11.06
CA ASP A 332 12.38 -0.51 10.69
C ASP A 332 13.20 0.24 11.76
N ARG A 333 12.73 0.25 13.02
CA ARG A 333 13.48 0.75 14.17
C ARG A 333 14.31 -0.33 14.84
#